data_77fad469a2ff9456a87384d03b8f1682
#
_entry.id   77fad469a2ff9456a87384d03b8f1682
#
_cell.length_a   1.000
_cell.length_b   1.000
_cell.length_c   1.000
_cell.angle_alpha   90.00
_cell.angle_beta   90.00
_cell.angle_gamma   90.00
#
_symmetry.space_group_name_H-M   'P 1'
#
loop_
_entity.id
_entity.type
_entity.pdbx_description
1 polymer ?
#
loop_
_entity_poly.entity_id
_entity_poly.type
_entity_poly.pdbx_seq_one_letter_code
_entity_poly.pdbx_strand_id
1 'polypeptide(L)'
;AAFQALALEENLESTLVAEVTEEPRLRMNWCGTEIVNLSREFLNSNGAKKYTDIKVEKPVVTPINHRQNTKQDWERHLSELNVCSQKGLVERFDSTIGAGTVMMPFGGAYQMTPTQAMVAKIPVLKGETSTSSVMGWGFNPYISEQSPYHGAMLAVIESVAKVVAAG
;
A
#
# COMPACT_ATOMS: atom_id res chain seq x y z
N ALA A 1 11.06 19.00 25.76
CA ALA A 1 12.00 20.13 25.99
C ALA A 1 12.78 20.47 24.71
N ALA A 2 13.57 19.52 24.11
CA ALA A 2 14.38 19.83 22.92
C ALA A 2 13.52 20.23 21.70
N PHE A 3 12.47 19.50 21.43
CA PHE A 3 11.54 19.80 20.32
C PHE A 3 10.89 21.20 20.48
N GLN A 4 10.48 21.56 21.69
CA GLN A 4 9.88 22.87 21.96
C GLN A 4 10.87 24.02 21.76
N ALA A 5 12.16 23.79 22.09
CA ALA A 5 13.22 24.78 21.84
C ALA A 5 13.43 25.01 20.34
N LEU A 6 13.48 23.94 19.55
CA LEU A 6 13.60 24.01 18.09
C LEU A 6 12.38 24.69 17.44
N ALA A 7 11.18 24.37 17.91
CA ALA A 7 9.96 25.01 17.41
C ALA A 7 9.98 26.53 17.69
N LEU A 8 10.45 26.93 18.87
CA LEU A 8 10.57 28.34 19.24
C LEU A 8 11.60 29.10 18.38
N GLU A 9 12.72 28.45 17.99
CA GLU A 9 13.70 29.02 17.07
C GLU A 9 13.09 29.33 15.70
N GLU A 10 12.11 28.51 15.27
CA GLU A 10 11.36 28.70 14.02
C GLU A 10 10.11 29.56 14.19
N ASN A 11 9.94 30.22 15.33
CA ASN A 11 8.77 31.02 15.68
C ASN A 11 7.44 30.24 15.59
N LEU A 12 7.48 28.96 15.96
CA LEU A 12 6.32 28.07 15.98
C LEU A 12 5.88 27.81 17.42
N GLU A 13 4.57 27.83 17.64
CA GLU A 13 3.98 27.40 18.91
C GLU A 13 3.97 25.86 18.99
N SER A 14 4.37 25.34 20.14
CA SER A 14 4.30 23.89 20.41
C SER A 14 3.83 23.64 21.84
N THR A 15 2.81 22.82 21.98
CA THR A 15 2.20 22.47 23.26
C THR A 15 2.19 20.96 23.46
N LEU A 16 2.58 20.50 24.66
CA LEU A 16 2.43 19.11 25.05
C LEU A 16 0.95 18.82 25.28
N VAL A 17 0.36 17.98 24.42
CA VAL A 17 -1.07 17.66 24.47
C VAL A 17 -1.37 16.29 25.04
N ALA A 18 -0.38 15.37 25.06
CA ALA A 18 -0.55 14.02 25.58
C ALA A 18 0.78 13.40 25.96
N GLU A 19 0.73 12.42 26.84
CA GLU A 19 1.83 11.55 27.23
C GLU A 19 1.47 10.10 26.96
N VAL A 20 2.46 9.33 26.47
CA VAL A 20 2.31 7.88 26.30
C VAL A 20 2.53 7.21 27.65
N THR A 21 1.55 6.41 28.07
CA THR A 21 1.60 5.68 29.34
C THR A 21 1.71 4.16 29.12
N GLU A 22 2.16 3.42 30.13
CA GLU A 22 2.21 1.96 30.08
C GLU A 22 0.81 1.33 30.12
N GLU A 23 -0.15 2.01 30.74
CA GLU A 23 -1.52 1.52 30.80
C GLU A 23 -2.18 1.60 29.43
N PRO A 24 -2.72 0.50 28.87
CA PRO A 24 -3.30 0.48 27.53
C PRO A 24 -4.69 1.13 27.49
N ARG A 25 -4.78 2.41 27.83
CA ARG A 25 -6.01 3.20 27.87
C ARG A 25 -5.80 4.58 27.28
N LEU A 26 -6.81 5.08 26.58
CA LEU A 26 -6.93 6.49 26.22
C LEU A 26 -7.67 7.19 27.37
N ARG A 27 -7.01 8.14 28.03
CA ARG A 27 -7.62 8.99 29.05
C ARG A 27 -7.55 10.44 28.63
N MET A 28 -8.62 11.16 28.86
CA MET A 28 -8.68 12.61 28.67
C MET A 28 -9.26 13.26 29.92
N ASN A 29 -8.57 14.30 30.39
CA ASN A 29 -9.01 15.10 31.53
C ASN A 29 -9.32 16.53 31.06
N TRP A 30 -10.40 17.07 31.53
CA TRP A 30 -10.79 18.46 31.32
C TRP A 30 -11.16 19.12 32.65
N CYS A 31 -10.50 20.24 32.97
CA CYS A 31 -10.71 20.96 34.21
C CYS A 31 -10.70 20.05 35.46
N GLY A 32 -9.78 19.10 35.54
CA GLY A 32 -9.66 18.19 36.68
C GLY A 32 -10.64 17.01 36.67
N THR A 33 -11.50 16.92 35.68
CA THR A 33 -12.45 15.78 35.52
C THR A 33 -12.06 14.90 34.37
N GLU A 34 -12.01 13.58 34.59
CA GLU A 34 -11.82 12.60 33.54
C GLU A 34 -13.08 12.52 32.64
N ILE A 35 -12.93 12.89 31.38
CA ILE A 35 -14.04 12.93 30.41
C ILE A 35 -13.99 11.77 29.42
N VAL A 36 -12.83 11.12 29.26
CA VAL A 36 -12.65 9.92 28.43
C VAL A 36 -11.78 8.93 29.15
N ASN A 37 -12.19 7.67 29.16
CA ASN A 37 -11.41 6.55 29.71
C ASN A 37 -11.75 5.27 28.94
N LEU A 38 -11.10 5.05 27.80
CA LEU A 38 -11.36 3.94 26.89
C LEU A 38 -10.19 2.97 26.86
N SER A 39 -10.49 1.68 26.91
CA SER A 39 -9.44 0.65 26.75
C SER A 39 -8.94 0.59 25.31
N ARG A 40 -7.67 0.23 25.16
CA ARG A 40 -7.06 -0.04 23.83
C ARG A 40 -7.79 -1.15 23.09
N GLU A 41 -8.26 -2.18 23.80
CA GLU A 41 -9.04 -3.26 23.21
C GLU A 41 -10.33 -2.75 22.59
N PHE A 42 -11.06 -1.88 23.29
CA PHE A 42 -12.26 -1.25 22.74
C PHE A 42 -11.97 -0.43 21.50
N LEU A 43 -10.94 0.39 21.51
CA LEU A 43 -10.53 1.21 20.36
C LEU A 43 -10.12 0.35 19.14
N ASN A 44 -9.39 -0.75 19.37
CA ASN A 44 -8.96 -1.65 18.31
C ASN A 44 -10.12 -2.43 17.68
N SER A 45 -11.22 -2.62 18.39
CA SER A 45 -12.41 -3.33 17.90
C SER A 45 -13.48 -2.40 17.32
N ASN A 46 -13.23 -1.10 17.24
CA ASN A 46 -14.25 -0.09 16.91
C ASN A 46 -15.50 -0.20 17.81
N GLY A 47 -15.31 -0.55 19.07
CA GLY A 47 -16.36 -0.64 20.07
C GLY A 47 -17.09 -1.98 20.18
N ALA A 48 -16.82 -2.94 19.29
CA ALA A 48 -17.41 -4.27 19.35
C ALA A 48 -16.48 -5.33 18.75
N LYS A 49 -16.38 -6.48 19.42
CA LYS A 49 -15.73 -7.66 18.82
C LYS A 49 -16.57 -8.12 17.64
N LYS A 50 -15.97 -8.26 16.48
CA LYS A 50 -16.62 -8.75 15.26
C LYS A 50 -16.16 -10.18 15.02
N TYR A 51 -17.13 -11.05 14.83
CA TYR A 51 -16.90 -12.45 14.47
C TYR A 51 -17.52 -12.70 13.10
N THR A 52 -16.88 -13.51 12.28
CA THR A 52 -17.44 -13.98 11.03
C THR A 52 -17.01 -15.43 10.81
N ASP A 53 -17.93 -16.25 10.39
CA ASP A 53 -17.64 -17.61 9.95
C ASP A 53 -17.41 -17.59 8.44
N ILE A 54 -16.26 -18.07 8.02
CA ILE A 54 -15.88 -18.13 6.61
C ILE A 54 -15.88 -19.58 6.16
N LYS A 55 -16.74 -19.90 5.22
CA LYS A 55 -16.75 -21.19 4.53
C LYS A 55 -15.90 -21.07 3.27
N VAL A 56 -14.79 -21.79 3.23
CA VAL A 56 -13.97 -21.91 2.04
C VAL A 56 -14.52 -23.05 1.18
N GLU A 57 -15.11 -22.72 0.06
CA GLU A 57 -15.58 -23.70 -0.90
C GLU A 57 -14.44 -24.20 -1.79
N LYS A 58 -14.57 -25.41 -2.33
CA LYS A 58 -13.61 -25.91 -3.30
C LYS A 58 -13.68 -25.04 -4.56
N PRO A 59 -12.54 -24.63 -5.12
CA PRO A 59 -12.53 -23.83 -6.34
C PRO A 59 -13.22 -24.56 -7.47
N VAL A 60 -14.11 -23.85 -8.16
CA VAL A 60 -14.69 -24.33 -9.41
C VAL A 60 -13.66 -24.14 -10.50
N VAL A 61 -12.99 -25.20 -10.91
CA VAL A 61 -12.07 -25.15 -12.04
C VAL A 61 -12.89 -24.97 -13.31
N THR A 62 -12.97 -23.74 -13.79
CA THR A 62 -13.55 -23.48 -15.11
C THR A 62 -12.54 -23.94 -16.16
N PRO A 63 -12.88 -24.87 -17.06
CA PRO A 63 -11.97 -25.27 -18.12
C PRO A 63 -11.55 -24.05 -18.93
N ILE A 64 -10.23 -23.92 -19.15
CA ILE A 64 -9.70 -22.90 -20.06
C ILE A 64 -10.20 -23.28 -21.45
N ASN A 65 -11.23 -22.60 -21.93
CA ASN A 65 -11.64 -22.73 -23.31
C ASN A 65 -10.56 -22.11 -24.18
N HIS A 66 -9.80 -22.92 -24.89
CA HIS A 66 -8.89 -22.48 -25.95
C HIS A 66 -9.72 -21.90 -27.10
N ARG A 67 -10.22 -20.68 -26.96
CA ARG A 67 -10.80 -19.95 -28.06
C ARG A 67 -9.70 -19.58 -29.03
N GLN A 68 -9.97 -19.71 -30.34
CA GLN A 68 -9.10 -19.10 -31.33
C GLN A 68 -9.19 -17.60 -31.13
N ASN A 69 -8.11 -16.98 -30.67
CA ASN A 69 -8.05 -15.55 -30.43
C ASN A 69 -7.97 -14.84 -31.78
N THR A 70 -9.01 -14.17 -32.16
CA THR A 70 -9.06 -13.29 -33.35
C THR A 70 -8.37 -11.97 -33.06
N LYS A 71 -8.07 -11.18 -34.11
CA LYS A 71 -7.55 -9.81 -33.94
C LYS A 71 -8.52 -8.94 -33.12
N GLN A 72 -9.83 -9.09 -33.34
CA GLN A 72 -10.84 -8.37 -32.58
C GLN A 72 -10.86 -8.75 -31.09
N ASP A 73 -10.58 -9.99 -30.76
CA ASP A 73 -10.50 -10.41 -29.36
C ASP A 73 -9.30 -9.77 -28.66
N TRP A 74 -8.15 -9.64 -29.34
CA TRP A 74 -6.99 -8.95 -28.83
C TRP A 74 -7.26 -7.45 -28.64
N GLU A 75 -7.85 -6.77 -29.64
CA GLU A 75 -8.19 -5.35 -29.56
C GLU A 75 -9.17 -5.06 -28.43
N ARG A 76 -10.18 -5.92 -28.24
CA ARG A 76 -11.12 -5.82 -27.14
C ARG A 76 -10.42 -5.98 -25.79
N HIS A 77 -9.58 -7.01 -25.65
CA HIS A 77 -8.88 -7.28 -24.38
C HIS A 77 -7.91 -6.15 -24.02
N LEU A 78 -7.16 -5.64 -24.97
CA LEU A 78 -6.26 -4.50 -24.75
C LEU A 78 -6.99 -3.19 -24.43
N SER A 79 -8.28 -3.12 -24.74
CA SER A 79 -9.12 -1.94 -24.45
C SER A 79 -9.79 -2.02 -23.07
N GLU A 80 -9.74 -3.17 -22.39
CA GLU A 80 -10.30 -3.31 -21.05
C GLU A 80 -9.55 -2.43 -20.06
N LEU A 81 -10.28 -1.76 -19.15
CA LEU A 81 -9.71 -0.79 -18.21
C LEU A 81 -8.62 -1.35 -17.29
N ASN A 82 -8.67 -2.63 -16.99
CA ASN A 82 -7.68 -3.32 -16.16
C ASN A 82 -6.47 -3.84 -16.96
N VAL A 83 -6.50 -3.76 -18.28
CA VAL A 83 -5.45 -4.23 -19.19
C VAL A 83 -4.78 -3.09 -19.96
N CYS A 84 -5.55 -2.06 -20.36
CA CYS A 84 -5.03 -0.94 -21.10
C CYS A 84 -3.94 -0.18 -20.34
N SER A 85 -3.12 0.58 -21.07
CA SER A 85 -2.04 1.37 -20.45
C SER A 85 -2.59 2.40 -19.47
N GLN A 86 -2.05 2.40 -18.26
CA GLN A 86 -2.35 3.38 -17.21
C GLN A 86 -1.44 4.61 -17.25
N LYS A 87 -0.61 4.76 -18.28
CA LYS A 87 0.42 5.80 -18.36
C LYS A 87 -0.16 7.20 -18.20
N GLY A 88 -1.22 7.54 -18.93
CA GLY A 88 -1.84 8.87 -18.85
C GLY A 88 -2.42 9.20 -17.47
N LEU A 89 -2.81 8.19 -16.68
CA LEU A 89 -3.25 8.38 -15.30
C LEU A 89 -2.04 8.59 -14.37
N VAL A 90 -1.02 7.77 -14.51
CA VAL A 90 0.20 7.81 -13.68
C VAL A 90 0.98 9.11 -13.86
N GLU A 91 1.03 9.65 -15.07
CA GLU A 91 1.71 10.93 -15.37
C GLU A 91 1.07 12.15 -14.68
N ARG A 92 -0.11 12.00 -14.09
CA ARG A 92 -0.75 13.06 -13.29
C ARG A 92 -0.25 13.10 -11.84
N PHE A 93 0.52 12.10 -11.41
CA PHE A 93 1.04 11.99 -10.06
C PHE A 93 2.54 12.26 -10.03
N ASP A 94 2.99 12.88 -8.95
CA ASP A 94 4.35 13.30 -8.75
C ASP A 94 5.27 12.13 -8.36
N SER A 95 5.66 11.31 -9.32
CA SER A 95 6.51 10.15 -9.10
C SER A 95 7.97 10.49 -8.73
N THR A 96 8.37 11.76 -8.87
CA THR A 96 9.72 12.26 -8.60
C THR A 96 9.84 13.08 -7.31
N ILE A 97 8.77 13.28 -6.57
CA ILE A 97 8.75 14.07 -5.35
C ILE A 97 9.76 13.52 -4.34
N GLY A 98 10.56 14.42 -3.76
CA GLY A 98 11.62 14.09 -2.80
C GLY A 98 12.90 13.55 -3.43
N ALA A 99 12.98 13.44 -4.77
CA ALA A 99 14.16 12.98 -5.53
C ALA A 99 14.69 11.60 -5.09
N GLY A 100 13.86 10.79 -4.40
CA GLY A 100 14.21 9.46 -3.91
C GLY A 100 13.86 8.32 -4.85
N THR A 101 13.11 8.57 -5.93
CA THR A 101 12.66 7.54 -6.86
C THR A 101 13.83 6.95 -7.64
N VAL A 102 14.05 5.64 -7.52
CA VAL A 102 15.07 4.89 -8.27
C VAL A 102 14.47 4.28 -9.54
N MET A 103 13.28 3.67 -9.43
CA MET A 103 12.54 3.15 -10.58
C MET A 103 11.33 4.01 -10.86
N MET A 104 11.30 4.62 -12.03
CA MET A 104 10.16 5.38 -12.51
C MET A 104 9.01 4.42 -12.88
N PRO A 105 7.73 4.87 -12.81
CA PRO A 105 6.57 4.04 -13.13
C PRO A 105 6.58 3.43 -14.54
N PHE A 106 7.24 4.10 -15.48
CA PHE A 106 7.45 3.61 -16.84
C PHE A 106 8.92 3.74 -17.21
N GLY A 107 9.44 2.71 -17.85
CA GLY A 107 10.83 2.63 -18.29
C GLY A 107 10.95 2.17 -19.75
N GLY A 108 12.16 1.74 -20.12
CA GLY A 108 12.51 1.37 -21.47
C GLY A 108 12.84 2.57 -22.36
N ALA A 109 13.34 2.31 -23.57
CA ALA A 109 13.77 3.34 -24.51
C ALA A 109 12.67 4.36 -24.87
N TYR A 110 11.42 3.92 -24.85
CA TYR A 110 10.26 4.76 -25.19
C TYR A 110 9.41 5.18 -23.99
N GLN A 111 9.87 4.86 -22.77
CA GLN A 111 9.11 5.16 -21.55
C GLN A 111 7.67 4.59 -21.59
N MET A 112 7.52 3.39 -22.14
CA MET A 112 6.23 2.74 -22.34
C MET A 112 6.08 1.44 -21.54
N THR A 113 7.16 0.93 -20.95
CA THR A 113 7.15 -0.32 -20.20
C THR A 113 6.82 -0.05 -18.75
N PRO A 114 5.67 -0.51 -18.23
CA PRO A 114 5.32 -0.30 -16.83
C PRO A 114 6.27 -1.08 -15.93
N THR A 115 6.74 -0.44 -14.86
CA THR A 115 7.53 -1.11 -13.82
C THR A 115 6.60 -1.87 -12.89
N GLN A 116 7.05 -3.05 -12.44
CA GLN A 116 6.25 -3.96 -11.63
C GLN A 116 6.57 -3.88 -10.13
N ALA A 117 7.49 -2.98 -9.75
CA ALA A 117 7.84 -2.73 -8.36
C ALA A 117 8.13 -1.24 -8.15
N MET A 118 8.04 -0.79 -6.91
CA MET A 118 8.52 0.52 -6.49
C MET A 118 9.91 0.36 -5.87
N VAL A 119 10.86 1.20 -6.29
CA VAL A 119 12.17 1.31 -5.67
C VAL A 119 12.45 2.77 -5.37
N ALA A 120 12.68 3.08 -4.11
CA ALA A 120 12.96 4.44 -3.65
C ALA A 120 14.07 4.46 -2.60
N LYS A 121 14.94 5.46 -2.67
CA LYS A 121 15.95 5.70 -1.65
C LYS A 121 15.30 6.01 -0.32
N ILE A 122 15.91 5.53 0.76
CA ILE A 122 15.48 5.88 2.12
C ILE A 122 15.85 7.35 2.38
N PRO A 123 14.89 8.19 2.79
CA PRO A 123 15.19 9.58 3.09
C PRO A 123 16.16 9.70 4.27
N VAL A 124 17.17 10.55 4.14
CA VAL A 124 18.14 10.85 5.19
C VAL A 124 18.14 12.33 5.51
N LEU A 125 18.41 12.68 6.76
CA LEU A 125 18.42 14.08 7.20
C LEU A 125 19.60 14.88 6.64
N LYS A 126 20.72 14.21 6.42
CA LYS A 126 21.96 14.86 5.89
C LYS A 126 22.69 13.88 4.97
N GLY A 127 23.28 14.41 3.89
CA GLY A 127 24.05 13.65 2.92
C GLY A 127 23.19 12.85 1.96
N GLU A 128 23.75 11.81 1.38
CA GLU A 128 23.12 10.94 0.41
C GLU A 128 23.20 9.48 0.87
N THR A 129 22.27 8.65 0.40
CA THR A 129 22.27 7.21 0.62
C THR A 129 22.05 6.45 -0.68
N SER A 130 22.68 5.29 -0.81
CA SER A 130 22.37 4.28 -1.82
C SER A 130 21.38 3.23 -1.34
N THR A 131 21.06 3.24 -0.03
CA THR A 131 20.09 2.31 0.53
C THR A 131 18.69 2.64 0.02
N SER A 132 18.01 1.64 -0.52
CA SER A 132 16.67 1.79 -1.07
C SER A 132 15.70 0.80 -0.45
N SER A 133 14.44 1.17 -0.38
CA SER A 133 13.33 0.25 -0.15
C SER A 133 12.81 -0.26 -1.48
N VAL A 134 12.44 -1.55 -1.51
CA VAL A 134 11.80 -2.19 -2.66
C VAL A 134 10.45 -2.72 -2.22
N MET A 135 9.42 -2.43 -3.00
CA MET A 135 8.07 -2.89 -2.74
C MET A 135 7.46 -3.49 -4.00
N GLY A 136 6.99 -4.72 -3.89
CA GLY A 136 6.19 -5.39 -4.91
C GLY A 136 4.78 -5.66 -4.41
N TRP A 137 3.87 -5.89 -5.32
CA TRP A 137 2.49 -6.27 -5.02
C TRP A 137 2.01 -7.36 -5.96
N GLY A 138 1.03 -8.13 -5.51
CA GLY A 138 0.38 -9.14 -6.33
C GLY A 138 -1.11 -9.16 -6.05
N PHE A 139 -1.91 -9.25 -7.09
CA PHE A 139 -3.34 -9.37 -6.98
C PHE A 139 -3.96 -9.82 -8.30
N ASN A 140 -4.75 -10.88 -8.24
CA ASN A 140 -5.57 -11.32 -9.37
C ASN A 140 -7.03 -11.46 -8.90
N PRO A 141 -7.91 -10.50 -9.24
CA PRO A 141 -9.30 -10.52 -8.80
C PRO A 141 -10.06 -11.75 -9.29
N TYR A 142 -9.82 -12.21 -10.51
CA TYR A 142 -10.54 -13.33 -11.11
C TYR A 142 -10.24 -14.66 -10.41
N ILE A 143 -8.97 -14.87 -10.01
CA ILE A 143 -8.60 -16.06 -9.23
C ILE A 143 -9.14 -15.92 -7.80
N SER A 144 -9.06 -14.73 -7.22
CA SER A 144 -9.52 -14.47 -5.85
C SER A 144 -11.03 -14.63 -5.73
N GLU A 145 -11.79 -14.28 -6.75
CA GLU A 145 -13.24 -14.48 -6.82
C GLU A 145 -13.62 -15.97 -6.84
N GLN A 146 -12.88 -16.79 -7.60
CA GLN A 146 -13.09 -18.23 -7.68
C GLN A 146 -12.62 -18.96 -6.42
N SER A 147 -11.48 -18.54 -5.87
CA SER A 147 -10.88 -19.14 -4.68
C SER A 147 -10.02 -18.12 -3.94
N PRO A 148 -10.52 -17.51 -2.85
CA PRO A 148 -9.75 -16.57 -2.03
C PRO A 148 -8.42 -17.15 -1.54
N TYR A 149 -8.39 -18.44 -1.20
CA TYR A 149 -7.16 -19.13 -0.78
C TYR A 149 -6.08 -19.13 -1.89
N HIS A 150 -6.43 -19.58 -3.09
CA HIS A 150 -5.48 -19.61 -4.20
C HIS A 150 -5.14 -18.21 -4.69
N GLY A 151 -6.10 -17.29 -4.67
CA GLY A 151 -5.86 -15.88 -4.98
C GLY A 151 -4.84 -15.25 -4.05
N ALA A 152 -4.95 -15.47 -2.74
CA ALA A 152 -4.00 -14.97 -1.75
C ALA A 152 -2.60 -15.60 -1.92
N MET A 153 -2.54 -16.91 -2.12
CA MET A 153 -1.28 -17.62 -2.34
C MET A 153 -0.55 -17.10 -3.59
N LEU A 154 -1.25 -16.96 -4.70
CA LEU A 154 -0.67 -16.45 -5.95
C LEU A 154 -0.29 -14.97 -5.85
N ALA A 155 -1.05 -14.16 -5.10
CA ALA A 155 -0.70 -12.76 -4.85
C ALA A 155 0.64 -12.64 -4.11
N VAL A 156 0.91 -13.50 -3.12
CA VAL A 156 2.21 -13.55 -2.44
C VAL A 156 3.32 -13.95 -3.41
N ILE A 157 3.12 -15.01 -4.20
CA ILE A 157 4.12 -15.47 -5.18
C ILE A 157 4.41 -14.35 -6.20
N GLU A 158 3.39 -13.68 -6.72
CA GLU A 158 3.54 -12.58 -7.66
C GLU A 158 4.31 -11.42 -7.06
N SER A 159 3.98 -11.00 -5.82
CA SER A 159 4.67 -9.90 -5.15
C SER A 159 6.15 -10.20 -4.91
N VAL A 160 6.48 -11.42 -4.49
CA VAL A 160 7.87 -11.87 -4.30
C VAL A 160 8.62 -11.90 -5.65
N ALA A 161 8.00 -12.44 -6.69
CA ALA A 161 8.60 -12.48 -8.02
C ALA A 161 8.93 -11.07 -8.56
N LYS A 162 8.04 -10.11 -8.34
CA LYS A 162 8.25 -8.70 -8.73
C LYS A 162 9.41 -8.06 -7.96
N VAL A 163 9.52 -8.31 -6.65
CA VAL A 163 10.64 -7.81 -5.85
C VAL A 163 11.96 -8.41 -6.32
N VAL A 164 12.00 -9.73 -6.56
CA VAL A 164 13.21 -10.41 -7.06
C VAL A 164 13.60 -9.92 -8.45
N ALA A 165 12.63 -9.64 -9.32
CA ALA A 165 12.89 -9.11 -10.66
C ALA A 165 13.36 -7.64 -10.67
N ALA A 166 13.08 -6.89 -9.60
CA ALA A 166 13.51 -5.51 -9.46
C ALA A 166 14.98 -5.36 -9.01
N GLY A 167 15.61 -6.42 -8.47
CA GLY A 167 17.04 -6.47 -8.09
C GLY A 167 17.27 -6.93 -6.66
#